data_6849ef2c23c418dec19e4e7e31927e6e
#
_entry.id   6849ef2c23c418dec19e4e7e31927e6e
#
_cell.length_a   1.000
_cell.length_b   1.000
_cell.length_c   1.000
_cell.angle_alpha   90.00
_cell.angle_beta   90.00
_cell.angle_gamma   90.00
#
_symmetry.space_group_name_H-M   'P 1'
#
loop_
_entity.id
_entity.type
_entity.pdbx_description
1 polymer ?
#
loop_
_entity_poly.entity_id
_entity_poly.type
_entity_poly.pdbx_seq_one_letter_code
_entity_poly.pdbx_strand_id
1 'polypeptide(L)'
;MRAPVGPWADDPLWAGVYDWSVEHPRLGRLGWRLVVGSNLSLLYDAVAEIGRLPAGAAVLDVPCGGGVALRGLRPGQGVTYIAADISQAMLDKTLAAARRRGVAEQVVPSLADVAALPLADGSADLVVSFAGLHCFPAPRPAVAEMARVLRSGGVVSGSMIATDTGARYEGVRRLGRRVNMLGDMCSRAELVAWFAAEGVPDLRVTTSGAMAYFRGVKA
;
A
#
# COMPACT_ATOMS: atom_id res chain seq x y z
N MET A 1 16.12 -14.18 15.10
CA MET A 1 14.91 -14.07 15.94
C MET A 1 13.86 -13.40 15.06
N ARG A 2 12.81 -14.13 14.63
CA ARG A 2 11.76 -13.54 13.78
C ARG A 2 11.02 -12.47 14.60
N ALA A 3 10.89 -11.26 14.05
CA ALA A 3 10.04 -10.24 14.65
C ALA A 3 8.62 -10.80 14.81
N PRO A 4 7.89 -10.43 15.87
CA PRO A 4 6.50 -10.88 16.03
C PRO A 4 5.71 -10.39 14.83
N VAL A 5 5.20 -11.33 14.04
CA VAL A 5 4.29 -11.06 12.94
C VAL A 5 3.03 -10.49 13.56
N GLY A 6 2.68 -9.25 13.22
CA GLY A 6 1.50 -8.58 13.75
C GLY A 6 0.19 -9.33 13.38
N PRO A 7 -0.97 -8.96 13.94
CA PRO A 7 -2.25 -9.66 13.77
C PRO A 7 -2.70 -9.82 12.31
N TRP A 8 -2.14 -9.04 11.39
CA TRP A 8 -2.39 -9.16 9.94
C TRP A 8 -1.93 -10.49 9.34
N ALA A 9 -1.01 -11.22 10.00
CA ALA A 9 -0.57 -12.53 9.55
C ALA A 9 -1.58 -13.63 9.89
N ASP A 10 -2.34 -13.47 10.97
CA ASP A 10 -3.19 -14.51 11.55
C ASP A 10 -4.69 -14.16 11.53
N ASP A 11 -5.09 -12.89 11.24
CA ASP A 11 -6.49 -12.46 11.26
C ASP A 11 -7.04 -12.10 9.88
N PRO A 12 -7.70 -13.06 9.20
CA PRO A 12 -8.34 -12.83 7.90
C PRO A 12 -9.60 -11.97 7.97
N LEU A 13 -10.19 -11.71 9.16
CA LEU A 13 -11.48 -11.03 9.27
C LEU A 13 -11.37 -9.53 8.97
N TRP A 14 -10.39 -8.83 9.54
CA TRP A 14 -10.20 -7.39 9.32
C TRP A 14 -9.71 -7.07 7.91
N ALA A 15 -8.81 -7.90 7.38
CA ALA A 15 -8.42 -7.82 5.98
C ALA A 15 -9.62 -8.05 5.05
N GLY A 16 -10.50 -8.99 5.40
CA GLY A 16 -11.75 -9.24 4.67
C GLY A 16 -12.70 -8.05 4.68
N VAL A 17 -12.84 -7.35 5.80
CA VAL A 17 -13.68 -6.13 5.93
C VAL A 17 -13.11 -4.99 5.08
N TYR A 18 -11.79 -4.79 5.10
CA TYR A 18 -11.12 -3.78 4.27
C TYR A 18 -11.31 -4.09 2.78
N ASP A 19 -10.97 -5.30 2.35
CA ASP A 19 -11.10 -5.74 0.96
C ASP A 19 -12.55 -5.63 0.49
N TRP A 20 -13.52 -6.10 1.29
CA TRP A 20 -14.94 -5.99 0.98
C TRP A 20 -15.36 -4.52 0.81
N SER A 21 -14.92 -3.62 1.70
CA SER A 21 -15.26 -2.20 1.66
C SER A 21 -14.74 -1.52 0.38
N VAL A 22 -13.57 -1.93 -0.10
CA VAL A 22 -12.99 -1.39 -1.34
C VAL A 22 -13.59 -2.07 -2.58
N GLU A 23 -13.98 -3.35 -2.50
CA GLU A 23 -14.62 -4.07 -3.60
C GLU A 23 -16.07 -3.63 -3.87
N HIS A 24 -16.76 -3.06 -2.87
CA HIS A 24 -18.14 -2.58 -2.99
C HIS A 24 -18.23 -1.04 -3.01
N PRO A 25 -17.99 -0.39 -4.16
CA PRO A 25 -17.77 1.06 -4.23
C PRO A 25 -18.91 1.93 -3.67
N ARG A 26 -20.14 1.45 -3.71
CA ARG A 26 -21.31 2.21 -3.21
C ARG A 26 -21.39 2.20 -1.69
N LEU A 27 -21.28 1.05 -1.07
CA LEU A 27 -21.33 0.88 0.39
C LEU A 27 -19.98 1.24 1.04
N GLY A 28 -18.88 0.89 0.40
CA GLY A 28 -17.54 1.22 0.85
C GLY A 28 -17.29 2.73 0.91
N ARG A 29 -17.72 3.51 -0.09
CA ARG A 29 -17.62 4.99 -0.05
C ARG A 29 -18.33 5.59 1.16
N LEU A 30 -19.51 5.08 1.51
CA LEU A 30 -20.24 5.56 2.68
C LEU A 30 -19.51 5.17 3.98
N GLY A 31 -19.07 3.91 4.12
CA GLY A 31 -18.32 3.43 5.27
C GLY A 31 -17.01 4.20 5.48
N TRP A 32 -16.22 4.38 4.42
CA TRP A 32 -14.96 5.15 4.48
C TRP A 32 -15.21 6.61 4.86
N ARG A 33 -16.27 7.24 4.33
CA ARG A 33 -16.64 8.62 4.68
C ARG A 33 -17.06 8.74 6.14
N LEU A 34 -17.76 7.76 6.69
CA LEU A 34 -18.26 7.79 8.08
C LEU A 34 -17.14 7.44 9.08
N VAL A 35 -16.32 6.42 8.81
CA VAL A 35 -15.32 5.90 9.76
C VAL A 35 -14.02 6.70 9.72
N VAL A 36 -13.45 6.90 8.53
CA VAL A 36 -12.16 7.58 8.38
C VAL A 36 -12.27 8.95 7.70
N GLY A 37 -13.47 9.35 7.30
CA GLY A 37 -13.74 10.65 6.66
C GLY A 37 -13.10 10.79 5.28
N SER A 38 -12.63 9.70 4.66
CA SER A 38 -11.86 9.73 3.43
C SER A 38 -12.73 9.54 2.18
N ASN A 39 -12.31 10.19 1.10
CA ASN A 39 -12.87 9.98 -0.22
C ASN A 39 -12.15 8.82 -0.91
N LEU A 40 -12.84 7.71 -1.07
CA LEU A 40 -12.31 6.49 -1.69
C LEU A 40 -11.92 6.68 -3.17
N SER A 41 -12.41 7.74 -3.86
CA SER A 41 -11.99 8.02 -5.24
C SER A 41 -10.49 8.28 -5.36
N LEU A 42 -9.86 8.89 -4.36
CA LEU A 42 -8.41 9.12 -4.34
C LEU A 42 -7.61 7.81 -4.38
N LEU A 43 -8.11 6.76 -3.74
CA LEU A 43 -7.51 5.43 -3.85
C LEU A 43 -7.63 4.88 -5.28
N TYR A 44 -8.81 5.00 -5.88
CA TYR A 44 -9.03 4.50 -7.25
C TYR A 44 -8.20 5.25 -8.28
N ASP A 45 -8.05 6.57 -8.11
CA ASP A 45 -7.21 7.40 -8.99
C ASP A 45 -5.73 6.99 -8.90
N ALA A 46 -5.25 6.74 -7.67
CA ALA A 46 -3.88 6.25 -7.45
C ALA A 46 -3.67 4.84 -8.03
N VAL A 47 -4.61 3.93 -7.83
CA VAL A 47 -4.55 2.57 -8.38
C VAL A 47 -4.60 2.57 -9.91
N ALA A 48 -5.34 3.50 -10.52
CA ALA A 48 -5.43 3.61 -11.98
C ALA A 48 -4.08 3.97 -12.65
N GLU A 49 -3.08 4.44 -11.90
CA GLU A 49 -1.73 4.70 -12.39
C GLU A 49 -1.06 3.42 -12.91
N ILE A 50 -1.33 2.28 -12.27
CA ILE A 50 -0.81 0.96 -12.69
C ILE A 50 -1.20 0.66 -14.14
N GLY A 51 -2.46 0.93 -14.51
CA GLY A 51 -2.97 0.67 -15.86
C GLY A 51 -2.40 1.58 -16.95
N ARG A 52 -1.65 2.62 -16.60
CA ARG A 52 -1.00 3.54 -17.57
C ARG A 52 0.44 3.14 -17.87
N LEU A 53 1.00 2.18 -17.16
CA LEU A 53 2.36 1.73 -17.39
C LEU A 53 2.49 1.00 -18.74
N PRO A 54 3.61 1.15 -19.42
CA PRO A 54 3.89 0.44 -20.67
C PRO A 54 4.16 -1.06 -20.39
N ALA A 55 4.06 -1.87 -21.41
CA ALA A 55 4.54 -3.24 -21.37
C ALA A 55 6.04 -3.29 -21.01
N GLY A 56 6.43 -4.31 -20.25
CA GLY A 56 7.78 -4.47 -19.72
C GLY A 56 8.05 -3.73 -18.42
N ALA A 57 7.17 -2.83 -17.97
CA ALA A 57 7.33 -2.16 -16.69
C ALA A 57 7.18 -3.12 -15.49
N ALA A 58 7.92 -2.85 -14.42
CA ALA A 58 7.83 -3.58 -13.16
C ALA A 58 7.09 -2.77 -12.09
N VAL A 59 6.10 -3.37 -11.46
CA VAL A 59 5.32 -2.81 -10.36
C VAL A 59 5.57 -3.61 -9.09
N LEU A 60 5.91 -2.95 -8.01
CA LEU A 60 5.90 -3.54 -6.67
C LEU A 60 4.67 -3.05 -5.90
N ASP A 61 3.83 -3.96 -5.43
CA ASP A 61 2.72 -3.71 -4.52
C ASP A 61 3.07 -4.28 -3.14
N VAL A 62 3.26 -3.42 -2.13
CA VAL A 62 3.68 -3.82 -0.77
C VAL A 62 3.06 -2.94 0.33
N PRO A 63 2.32 -3.54 1.29
CA PRO A 63 1.84 -4.92 1.29
C PRO A 63 0.69 -5.07 0.29
N CYS A 64 0.65 -6.18 -0.43
CA CYS A 64 -0.39 -6.39 -1.43
C CYS A 64 -1.77 -6.73 -0.82
N GLY A 65 -1.79 -7.20 0.44
CA GLY A 65 -3.02 -7.57 1.14
C GLY A 65 -3.90 -8.51 0.32
N GLY A 66 -5.18 -8.20 0.20
CA GLY A 66 -6.14 -8.98 -0.62
C GLY A 66 -6.15 -8.63 -2.12
N GLY A 67 -5.18 -7.82 -2.60
CA GLY A 67 -5.04 -7.50 -4.03
C GLY A 67 -5.88 -6.31 -4.49
N VAL A 68 -6.09 -5.32 -3.63
CA VAL A 68 -6.85 -4.10 -3.96
C VAL A 68 -6.25 -3.37 -5.16
N ALA A 69 -4.93 -3.28 -5.24
CA ALA A 69 -4.22 -2.57 -6.30
C ALA A 69 -4.31 -3.28 -7.67
N LEU A 70 -4.62 -4.57 -7.71
CA LEU A 70 -4.89 -5.31 -8.96
C LEU A 70 -6.03 -4.72 -9.80
N ARG A 71 -6.88 -3.86 -9.20
CA ARG A 71 -7.92 -3.13 -9.94
C ARG A 71 -7.36 -2.20 -11.02
N GLY A 72 -6.12 -1.75 -10.85
CA GLY A 72 -5.42 -0.94 -11.85
C GLY A 72 -4.79 -1.75 -12.97
N LEU A 73 -4.53 -3.03 -12.77
CA LEU A 73 -3.88 -3.90 -13.74
C LEU A 73 -4.88 -4.37 -14.81
N ARG A 74 -4.46 -4.34 -16.06
CA ARG A 74 -5.28 -4.76 -17.21
C ARG A 74 -4.83 -6.12 -17.73
N PRO A 75 -5.75 -7.00 -18.14
CA PRO A 75 -5.40 -8.24 -18.83
C PRO A 75 -4.50 -7.96 -20.04
N GLY A 76 -3.43 -8.74 -20.19
CA GLY A 76 -2.50 -8.61 -21.30
C GLY A 76 -1.70 -7.32 -21.36
N GLN A 77 -1.60 -6.55 -20.26
CA GLN A 77 -0.84 -5.29 -20.23
C GLN A 77 0.66 -5.51 -20.43
N GLY A 78 1.18 -6.68 -20.08
CA GLY A 78 2.59 -7.03 -20.27
C GLY A 78 3.52 -6.41 -19.22
N VAL A 79 3.02 -6.05 -18.05
CA VAL A 79 3.82 -5.61 -16.90
C VAL A 79 4.17 -6.81 -16.02
N THR A 80 5.26 -6.71 -15.26
CA THR A 80 5.57 -7.62 -14.17
C THR A 80 5.05 -7.01 -12.87
N TYR A 81 4.00 -7.59 -12.29
CA TYR A 81 3.39 -7.13 -11.05
C TYR A 81 3.85 -8.01 -9.88
N ILE A 82 4.75 -7.48 -9.04
CA ILE A 82 5.28 -8.16 -7.86
C ILE A 82 4.37 -7.84 -6.68
N ALA A 83 3.61 -8.85 -6.25
CA ALA A 83 2.75 -8.76 -5.08
C ALA A 83 3.53 -9.25 -3.85
N ALA A 84 3.96 -8.32 -2.99
CA ALA A 84 4.75 -8.62 -1.80
C ALA A 84 3.90 -8.49 -0.53
N ASP A 85 3.98 -9.47 0.35
CA ASP A 85 3.35 -9.45 1.67
C ASP A 85 4.12 -10.36 2.64
N ILE A 86 4.05 -10.08 3.94
CA ILE A 86 4.61 -10.95 4.99
C ILE A 86 3.72 -12.15 5.28
N SER A 87 2.44 -12.10 4.88
CA SER A 87 1.42 -13.10 5.12
C SER A 87 1.17 -13.96 3.86
N GLN A 88 1.42 -15.26 3.96
CA GLN A 88 1.07 -16.21 2.89
C GLN A 88 -0.44 -16.18 2.59
N ALA A 89 -1.29 -16.04 3.61
CA ALA A 89 -2.73 -15.96 3.43
C ALA A 89 -3.17 -14.74 2.60
N MET A 90 -2.46 -13.60 2.72
CA MET A 90 -2.72 -12.42 1.89
C MET A 90 -2.26 -12.65 0.45
N LEU A 91 -1.11 -13.26 0.24
CA LEU A 91 -0.65 -13.64 -1.10
C LEU A 91 -1.64 -14.58 -1.79
N ASP A 92 -2.16 -15.58 -1.08
CA ASP A 92 -3.16 -16.51 -1.62
C ASP A 92 -4.45 -15.78 -2.04
N LYS A 93 -4.92 -14.82 -1.22
CA LYS A 93 -6.07 -13.95 -1.58
C LYS A 93 -5.78 -13.10 -2.81
N THR A 94 -4.59 -12.48 -2.87
CA THR A 94 -4.17 -11.68 -4.02
C THR A 94 -4.10 -12.53 -5.30
N LEU A 95 -3.53 -13.73 -5.25
CA LEU A 95 -3.51 -14.63 -6.40
C LEU A 95 -4.92 -15.08 -6.84
N ALA A 96 -5.81 -15.35 -5.89
CA ALA A 96 -7.21 -15.63 -6.19
C ALA A 96 -7.90 -14.43 -6.85
N ALA A 97 -7.65 -13.22 -6.38
CA ALA A 97 -8.16 -11.99 -6.99
C ALA A 97 -7.60 -11.77 -8.40
N ALA A 98 -6.30 -12.04 -8.62
CA ALA A 98 -5.66 -11.95 -9.92
C ALA A 98 -6.29 -12.91 -10.96
N ARG A 99 -6.57 -14.16 -10.54
CA ARG A 99 -7.28 -15.13 -11.40
C ARG A 99 -8.67 -14.66 -11.78
N ARG A 100 -9.46 -14.17 -10.81
CA ARG A 100 -10.82 -13.64 -11.08
C ARG A 100 -10.81 -12.44 -12.02
N ARG A 101 -9.72 -11.67 -12.04
CA ARG A 101 -9.55 -10.49 -12.90
C ARG A 101 -8.90 -10.79 -14.25
N GLY A 102 -8.45 -12.03 -14.49
CA GLY A 102 -7.76 -12.42 -15.73
C GLY A 102 -6.38 -11.77 -15.89
N VAL A 103 -5.66 -11.52 -14.76
CA VAL A 103 -4.33 -10.88 -14.77
C VAL A 103 -3.27 -11.74 -14.09
N ALA A 104 -3.58 -12.98 -13.76
CA ALA A 104 -2.71 -13.85 -12.97
C ALA A 104 -1.34 -14.11 -13.61
N GLU A 105 -1.26 -14.14 -14.93
CA GLU A 105 -0.01 -14.36 -15.70
C GLU A 105 1.01 -13.21 -15.53
N GLN A 106 0.56 -12.06 -15.08
CA GLN A 106 1.40 -10.88 -14.84
C GLN A 106 1.83 -10.75 -13.37
N VAL A 107 1.27 -11.58 -12.46
CA VAL A 107 1.46 -11.44 -11.00
C VAL A 107 2.49 -12.44 -10.49
N VAL A 108 3.53 -11.91 -9.87
CA VAL A 108 4.60 -12.67 -9.21
C VAL A 108 4.47 -12.48 -7.69
N PRO A 109 4.07 -13.52 -6.93
CA PRO A 109 3.98 -13.40 -5.48
C PRO A 109 5.37 -13.40 -4.84
N SER A 110 5.55 -12.62 -3.78
CA SER A 110 6.76 -12.54 -2.98
C SER A 110 6.43 -12.53 -1.49
N LEU A 111 6.71 -13.62 -0.80
CA LEU A 111 6.61 -13.67 0.66
C LEU A 111 7.81 -12.95 1.26
N ALA A 112 7.62 -11.71 1.69
CA ALA A 112 8.71 -10.84 2.10
C ALA A 112 8.31 -9.87 3.22
N ASP A 113 9.29 -9.54 4.06
CA ASP A 113 9.21 -8.38 4.94
C ASP A 113 9.52 -7.12 4.13
N VAL A 114 8.67 -6.10 4.24
CA VAL A 114 8.87 -4.81 3.56
C VAL A 114 10.16 -4.11 3.98
N ALA A 115 10.67 -4.39 5.18
CA ALA A 115 11.93 -3.84 5.68
C ALA A 115 13.18 -4.55 5.11
N ALA A 116 13.01 -5.64 4.33
CA ALA A 116 14.09 -6.43 3.73
C ALA A 116 13.59 -7.11 2.45
N LEU A 117 13.26 -6.33 1.43
CA LEU A 117 12.71 -6.84 0.17
C LEU A 117 13.76 -7.63 -0.63
N PRO A 118 13.46 -8.85 -1.10
CA PRO A 118 14.37 -9.67 -1.90
C PRO A 118 14.39 -9.21 -3.38
N LEU A 119 14.54 -7.91 -3.59
CA LEU A 119 14.54 -7.25 -4.89
C LEU A 119 15.81 -6.41 -5.04
N ALA A 120 16.32 -6.33 -6.26
CA ALA A 120 17.48 -5.51 -6.57
C ALA A 120 17.15 -4.00 -6.48
N ASP A 121 18.18 -3.20 -6.24
CA ASP A 121 18.09 -1.74 -6.30
C ASP A 121 17.61 -1.30 -7.68
N GLY A 122 16.70 -0.35 -7.72
CA GLY A 122 16.21 0.21 -8.96
C GLY A 122 15.47 -0.75 -9.89
N SER A 123 14.90 -1.84 -9.36
CA SER A 123 14.22 -2.88 -10.13
C SER A 123 12.74 -2.60 -10.43
N ALA A 124 12.14 -1.57 -9.81
CA ALA A 124 10.73 -1.23 -9.99
C ALA A 124 10.54 0.14 -10.67
N ASP A 125 9.63 0.22 -11.63
CA ASP A 125 9.17 1.46 -12.26
C ASP A 125 8.14 2.19 -11.39
N LEU A 126 7.29 1.42 -10.71
CA LEU A 126 6.27 1.90 -9.80
C LEU A 126 6.27 1.07 -8.52
N VAL A 127 6.33 1.74 -7.38
CA VAL A 127 6.10 1.13 -6.07
C VAL A 127 4.78 1.67 -5.52
N VAL A 128 3.86 0.78 -5.18
CA VAL A 128 2.59 1.15 -4.54
C VAL A 128 2.48 0.57 -3.13
N SER A 129 1.92 1.35 -2.20
CA SER A 129 1.66 0.93 -0.83
C SER A 129 0.33 1.53 -0.35
N PHE A 130 -0.75 0.77 -0.51
CA PHE A 130 -2.08 1.23 -0.12
C PHE A 130 -2.47 0.68 1.26
N ALA A 131 -2.69 1.60 2.20
CA ALA A 131 -3.02 1.29 3.59
C ALA A 131 -1.98 0.39 4.30
N GLY A 132 -0.71 0.42 3.86
CA GLY A 132 0.36 -0.42 4.39
C GLY A 132 1.15 0.24 5.51
N LEU A 133 1.65 1.47 5.28
CA LEU A 133 2.62 2.14 6.16
C LEU A 133 2.19 2.24 7.62
N HIS A 134 0.91 2.42 7.90
CA HIS A 134 0.39 2.47 9.27
C HIS A 134 0.18 1.11 9.93
N CYS A 135 0.39 0.02 9.17
CA CYS A 135 0.34 -1.35 9.69
C CYS A 135 1.73 -1.91 9.97
N PHE A 136 2.79 -1.29 9.46
CA PHE A 136 4.16 -1.78 9.66
C PHE A 136 4.65 -1.51 11.09
N PRO A 137 5.37 -2.45 11.71
CA PRO A 137 5.99 -2.23 13.03
C PRO A 137 6.96 -1.05 13.03
N ALA A 138 7.67 -0.84 11.92
CA ALA A 138 8.61 0.28 11.73
C ALA A 138 8.46 0.83 10.30
N PRO A 139 7.75 1.94 10.09
CA PRO A 139 7.49 2.46 8.73
C PRO A 139 8.73 3.05 8.06
N ARG A 140 9.70 3.57 8.81
CA ARG A 140 10.90 4.19 8.22
C ARG A 140 11.79 3.23 7.43
N PRO A 141 12.17 2.03 7.94
CA PRO A 141 12.86 1.03 7.13
C PRO A 141 12.07 0.60 5.89
N ALA A 142 10.74 0.51 5.99
CA ALA A 142 9.90 0.19 4.84
C ALA A 142 9.98 1.28 3.76
N VAL A 143 10.00 2.56 4.14
CA VAL A 143 10.20 3.68 3.21
C VAL A 143 11.57 3.59 2.52
N ALA A 144 12.63 3.29 3.26
CA ALA A 144 13.98 3.13 2.71
C ALA A 144 14.03 1.98 1.67
N GLU A 145 13.44 0.84 1.98
CA GLU A 145 13.38 -0.31 1.06
C GLU A 145 12.52 -0.03 -0.18
N MET A 146 11.34 0.60 -0.02
CA MET A 146 10.51 1.03 -1.15
C MET A 146 11.27 2.00 -2.08
N ALA A 147 12.01 2.94 -1.50
CA ALA A 147 12.83 3.87 -2.27
C ALA A 147 14.05 3.18 -2.89
N ARG A 148 14.71 2.22 -2.21
CA ARG A 148 15.84 1.46 -2.74
C ARG A 148 15.47 0.71 -4.01
N VAL A 149 14.36 -0.02 -3.98
CA VAL A 149 13.91 -0.83 -5.13
C VAL A 149 13.34 0.00 -6.28
N LEU A 150 12.95 1.24 -6.02
CA LEU A 150 12.47 2.16 -7.04
C LEU A 150 13.64 2.68 -7.87
N ARG A 151 13.55 2.60 -9.22
CA ARG A 151 14.58 3.16 -10.10
C ARG A 151 14.54 4.69 -10.15
N SER A 152 15.61 5.35 -10.59
CA SER A 152 15.58 6.77 -10.93
C SER A 152 14.51 7.04 -11.99
N GLY A 153 13.73 8.11 -11.79
CA GLY A 153 12.55 8.43 -12.60
C GLY A 153 11.34 7.54 -12.31
N GLY A 154 11.45 6.54 -11.45
CA GLY A 154 10.34 5.71 -11.01
C GLY A 154 9.40 6.44 -10.05
N VAL A 155 8.19 5.94 -9.91
CA VAL A 155 7.13 6.56 -9.11
C VAL A 155 6.85 5.74 -7.85
N VAL A 156 6.76 6.41 -6.70
CA VAL A 156 6.12 5.85 -5.51
C VAL A 156 4.75 6.47 -5.31
N SER A 157 3.74 5.65 -5.00
CA SER A 157 2.37 6.09 -4.73
C SER A 157 1.74 5.26 -3.63
N GLY A 158 0.86 5.85 -2.81
CA GLY A 158 0.24 5.09 -1.75
C GLY A 158 -0.70 5.87 -0.87
N SER A 159 -1.13 5.19 0.20
CA SER A 159 -1.99 5.80 1.22
C SER A 159 -1.71 5.25 2.61
N MET A 160 -1.91 6.08 3.63
CA MET A 160 -1.76 5.70 5.03
C MET A 160 -2.72 6.48 5.93
N ILE A 161 -2.96 5.97 7.14
CA ILE A 161 -3.48 6.78 8.24
C ILE A 161 -2.29 7.53 8.84
N ALA A 162 -2.33 8.87 8.86
CA ALA A 162 -1.27 9.69 9.43
C ALA A 162 -1.62 10.17 10.85
N THR A 163 -0.60 10.43 11.67
CA THR A 163 -0.79 10.87 13.06
C THR A 163 -1.31 12.30 13.17
N ASP A 164 -1.05 13.12 12.16
CA ASP A 164 -1.31 14.57 12.12
C ASP A 164 -2.55 14.97 11.30
N THR A 165 -3.48 14.04 11.03
CA THR A 165 -4.69 14.27 10.21
C THR A 165 -5.93 14.73 11.01
N GLY A 166 -5.71 15.38 12.13
CA GLY A 166 -6.77 15.99 12.94
C GLY A 166 -7.23 15.18 14.14
N ALA A 167 -7.51 15.90 15.24
CA ALA A 167 -7.80 15.32 16.56
C ALA A 167 -9.08 14.47 16.58
N ARG A 168 -10.06 14.75 15.71
CA ARG A 168 -11.32 13.99 15.63
C ARG A 168 -11.12 12.51 15.29
N TYR A 169 -10.01 12.16 14.65
CA TYR A 169 -9.67 10.77 14.29
C TYR A 169 -8.83 10.04 15.34
N GLU A 170 -8.48 10.71 16.45
CA GLU A 170 -7.67 10.10 17.50
C GLU A 170 -8.36 8.89 18.14
N GLY A 171 -9.70 8.91 18.24
CA GLY A 171 -10.46 7.75 18.71
C GLY A 171 -10.27 6.51 17.84
N VAL A 172 -10.30 6.69 16.51
CA VAL A 172 -10.06 5.60 15.52
C VAL A 172 -8.62 5.10 15.64
N ARG A 173 -7.63 6.00 15.74
CA ARG A 173 -6.23 5.64 15.91
C ARG A 173 -5.97 4.87 17.22
N ARG A 174 -6.55 5.32 18.34
CA ARG A 174 -6.43 4.62 19.64
C ARG A 174 -7.05 3.23 19.60
N LEU A 175 -8.24 3.11 19.01
CA LEU A 175 -8.87 1.81 18.84
C LEU A 175 -8.02 0.88 17.98
N GLY A 176 -7.56 1.35 16.84
CA GLY A 176 -6.71 0.58 15.93
C GLY A 176 -5.41 0.08 16.59
N ARG A 177 -4.77 0.94 17.42
CA ARG A 177 -3.61 0.51 18.22
C ARG A 177 -3.96 -0.52 19.28
N ARG A 178 -5.10 -0.36 19.97
CA ARG A 178 -5.54 -1.34 21.00
C ARG A 178 -5.82 -2.72 20.46
N VAL A 179 -6.33 -2.80 19.23
CA VAL A 179 -6.58 -4.08 18.55
C VAL A 179 -5.42 -4.53 17.66
N ASN A 180 -4.25 -3.90 17.82
CA ASN A 180 -3.02 -4.17 17.07
C ASN A 180 -3.17 -4.08 15.54
N MET A 181 -4.17 -3.37 15.03
CA MET A 181 -4.33 -3.12 13.59
C MET A 181 -3.37 -2.05 13.06
N LEU A 182 -2.89 -1.18 13.95
CA LEU A 182 -1.96 -0.10 13.62
C LEU A 182 -0.64 -0.33 14.35
N GLY A 183 0.44 -0.25 13.57
CA GLY A 183 1.82 -0.25 14.07
C GLY A 183 2.28 1.16 14.46
N ASP A 184 3.57 1.41 14.33
CA ASP A 184 4.16 2.74 14.52
C ASP A 184 3.80 3.62 13.32
N MET A 185 2.82 4.49 13.53
CA MET A 185 2.40 5.42 12.49
C MET A 185 3.34 6.63 12.44
N CYS A 186 3.41 7.28 11.28
CA CYS A 186 4.12 8.55 11.11
C CYS A 186 3.18 9.70 10.76
N SER A 187 3.67 10.91 10.92
CA SER A 187 3.08 12.13 10.40
C SER A 187 3.38 12.28 8.90
N ARG A 188 2.65 13.16 8.23
CA ARG A 188 2.92 13.52 6.83
C ARG A 188 4.30 14.17 6.66
N ALA A 189 4.71 14.99 7.63
CA ALA A 189 6.02 15.64 7.61
C ALA A 189 7.17 14.63 7.73
N GLU A 190 7.05 13.64 8.62
CA GLU A 190 8.03 12.56 8.72
C GLU A 190 8.10 11.74 7.43
N LEU A 191 6.95 11.38 6.83
CA LEU A 191 6.92 10.65 5.57
C LEU A 191 7.65 11.40 4.45
N VAL A 192 7.38 12.71 4.30
CA VAL A 192 8.04 13.57 3.31
C VAL A 192 9.55 13.61 3.56
N ALA A 193 9.96 13.82 4.82
CA ALA A 193 11.38 13.87 5.18
C ALA A 193 12.11 12.53 4.90
N TRP A 194 11.47 11.40 5.21
CA TRP A 194 12.07 10.08 4.97
C TRP A 194 12.23 9.80 3.47
N PHE A 195 11.21 10.04 2.68
CA PHE A 195 11.31 9.85 1.22
C PHE A 195 12.31 10.83 0.57
N ALA A 196 12.38 12.06 1.05
CA ALA A 196 13.38 13.03 0.57
C ALA A 196 14.81 12.56 0.85
N ALA A 197 15.06 11.99 2.05
CA ALA A 197 16.37 11.42 2.41
C ALA A 197 16.76 10.23 1.54
N GLU A 198 15.79 9.52 0.97
CA GLU A 198 15.98 8.35 0.10
C GLU A 198 15.87 8.69 -1.40
N GLY A 199 16.03 9.96 -1.77
CA GLY A 199 16.07 10.40 -3.17
C GLY A 199 14.71 10.61 -3.84
N VAL A 200 13.65 10.83 -3.05
CA VAL A 200 12.32 11.25 -3.54
C VAL A 200 11.98 12.64 -2.96
N PRO A 201 12.60 13.72 -3.48
CA PRO A 201 12.55 15.04 -2.84
C PRO A 201 11.18 15.71 -2.88
N ASP A 202 10.39 15.48 -3.93
CA ASP A 202 9.14 16.18 -4.21
C ASP A 202 7.89 15.31 -3.91
N LEU A 203 7.89 14.60 -2.77
CA LEU A 203 6.75 13.81 -2.36
C LEU A 203 5.53 14.71 -2.08
N ARG A 204 4.50 14.57 -2.89
CA ARG A 204 3.23 15.27 -2.68
C ARG A 204 2.33 14.45 -1.79
N VAL A 205 1.71 15.10 -0.79
CA VAL A 205 0.79 14.44 0.15
C VAL A 205 -0.54 15.19 0.16
N THR A 206 -1.61 14.48 -0.18
CA THR A 206 -2.99 14.97 -0.15
C THR A 206 -3.74 14.32 1.00
N THR A 207 -4.41 15.12 1.83
CA THR A 207 -5.16 14.63 2.98
C THR A 207 -6.64 14.49 2.66
N SER A 208 -7.26 13.39 3.07
CA SER A 208 -8.70 13.18 3.03
C SER A 208 -9.12 12.44 4.30
N GLY A 209 -9.76 13.15 5.21
CA GLY A 209 -10.10 12.61 6.52
C GLY A 209 -8.88 12.19 7.34
N ALA A 210 -8.87 10.97 7.84
CA ALA A 210 -7.74 10.36 8.53
C ALA A 210 -6.64 9.88 7.59
N MET A 211 -6.94 9.78 6.28
CA MET A 211 -6.02 9.25 5.29
C MET A 211 -5.14 10.34 4.69
N ALA A 212 -3.88 10.00 4.45
CA ALA A 212 -2.95 10.73 3.62
C ALA A 212 -2.62 9.88 2.38
N TYR A 213 -2.74 10.47 1.21
CA TYR A 213 -2.37 9.89 -0.09
C TYR A 213 -1.10 10.56 -0.55
N PHE A 214 -0.11 9.78 -0.92
CA PHE A 214 1.19 10.31 -1.30
C PHE A 214 1.60 9.82 -2.69
N ARG A 215 2.38 10.65 -3.38
CA ARG A 215 2.98 10.36 -4.66
C ARG A 215 4.27 11.16 -4.84
N GLY A 216 5.33 10.50 -5.29
CA GLY A 216 6.61 11.13 -5.60
C GLY A 216 7.33 10.44 -6.74
N VAL A 217 8.37 11.09 -7.25
CA VAL A 217 9.26 10.57 -8.30
C VAL A 217 10.67 10.53 -7.73
N LYS A 218 11.37 9.41 -7.90
CA LYS A 218 12.77 9.28 -7.47
C LYS A 218 13.68 10.04 -8.43
N ALA A 219 14.58 10.83 -7.86
CA ALA A 219 15.58 11.59 -8.62
C ALA A 219 16.58 10.70 -9.37
#